data_38033084995cd98463f56bae443b3a05
#
_entry.id   38033084995cd98463f56bae443b3a05
#
_cell.length_a   1.000
_cell.length_b   1.000
_cell.length_c   1.000
_cell.angle_alpha   90.00
_cell.angle_beta   90.00
_cell.angle_gamma   90.00
#
_symmetry.space_group_name_H-M   'P 1'
#
loop_
_entity.id
_entity.type
_entity.pdbx_description
1 polymer ?
#
loop_
_entity_poly.entity_id
_entity_poly.type
_entity_poly.pdbx_seq_one_letter_code
_entity_poly.pdbx_strand_id
1 'polypeptide(L)'
;MFSKIFPKIHAEGYKFLVISGIITIVFYSFSNFLGLIGLVLTIWVYYFFRDPDRVIIDDNNYLVSPADGEIIKVEEVDGPKELGLENKRFNKISVFMNVFDCHVNRTPCAGKIEEILYKPGTFVNASLDKASEDNERNYFKIKDTDNNDIIVVQIAGLVARRIVCESNKDQELKQGDRIGMIRFGSRADVYYENYQPLVKVGQKAISGETLLAKK
;
A
#
# COMPACT_ATOMS: atom_id res chain seq x y z
N MET A 1 -23.60 -8.52 -2.86
CA MET A 1 -23.44 -7.99 -4.21
C MET A 1 -23.21 -6.48 -4.22
N PHE A 2 -23.99 -5.69 -3.48
CA PHE A 2 -23.84 -4.22 -3.38
C PHE A 2 -22.51 -3.77 -2.80
N SER A 3 -21.93 -4.46 -1.81
CA SER A 3 -20.63 -4.11 -1.21
C SER A 3 -19.43 -4.23 -2.15
N LYS A 4 -19.55 -5.01 -3.24
CA LYS A 4 -18.51 -5.10 -4.28
C LYS A 4 -18.55 -3.89 -5.23
N ILE A 5 -19.72 -3.29 -5.45
CA ILE A 5 -19.91 -2.11 -6.31
C ILE A 5 -19.62 -0.82 -5.53
N PHE A 6 -20.05 -0.79 -4.26
CA PHE A 6 -19.86 0.35 -3.35
C PHE A 6 -19.09 -0.11 -2.11
N PRO A 7 -17.74 -0.24 -2.22
CA PRO A 7 -16.91 -0.62 -1.08
C PRO A 7 -16.95 0.47 0.00
N LYS A 8 -16.62 0.08 1.22
CA LYS A 8 -16.43 1.04 2.32
C LYS A 8 -15.37 2.07 1.94
N ILE A 9 -15.47 3.24 2.53
CA ILE A 9 -14.49 4.31 2.36
C ILE A 9 -13.56 4.29 3.57
N HIS A 10 -12.28 4.41 3.33
CA HIS A 10 -11.27 4.60 4.37
C HIS A 10 -11.53 5.92 5.11
N ALA A 11 -11.26 5.97 6.42
CA ALA A 11 -11.52 7.14 7.28
C ALA A 11 -10.90 8.44 6.73
N GLU A 12 -9.70 8.34 6.15
CA GLU A 12 -8.99 9.46 5.51
C GLU A 12 -9.71 10.04 4.28
N GLY A 13 -10.62 9.30 3.66
CA GLY A 13 -11.35 9.70 2.46
C GLY A 13 -12.53 10.63 2.73
N TYR A 14 -13.16 10.57 3.91
CA TYR A 14 -14.40 11.30 4.16
C TYR A 14 -14.26 12.81 3.96
N LYS A 15 -13.17 13.41 4.46
CA LYS A 15 -12.91 14.85 4.30
C LYS A 15 -12.74 15.25 2.83
N PHE A 16 -12.06 14.42 2.01
CA PHE A 16 -11.88 14.71 0.60
C PHE A 16 -13.19 14.55 -0.18
N LEU A 17 -14.02 13.58 0.19
CA LEU A 17 -15.32 13.35 -0.41
C LEU A 17 -16.27 14.54 -0.13
N VAL A 18 -16.30 15.04 1.10
CA VAL A 18 -17.10 16.22 1.45
C VAL A 18 -16.62 17.45 0.67
N ILE A 19 -15.30 17.70 0.65
CA ILE A 19 -14.73 18.84 -0.09
C ILE A 19 -15.06 18.75 -1.59
N SER A 20 -14.84 17.59 -2.22
CA SER A 20 -15.13 17.39 -3.65
C SER A 20 -16.62 17.52 -3.95
N GLY A 21 -17.50 17.05 -3.05
CA GLY A 21 -18.96 17.23 -3.16
C GLY A 21 -19.37 18.70 -3.13
N ILE A 22 -18.83 19.50 -2.21
CA ILE A 22 -19.07 20.95 -2.13
C ILE A 22 -18.59 21.62 -3.42
N ILE A 23 -17.38 21.32 -3.88
CA ILE A 23 -16.84 21.86 -5.14
C ILE A 23 -17.76 21.52 -6.32
N THR A 24 -18.27 20.30 -6.37
CA THR A 24 -19.21 19.86 -7.41
C THR A 24 -20.49 20.71 -7.41
N ILE A 25 -21.08 20.97 -6.23
CA ILE A 25 -22.27 21.82 -6.10
C ILE A 25 -21.98 23.25 -6.59
N VAL A 26 -20.84 23.80 -6.20
CA VAL A 26 -20.41 25.14 -6.67
C VAL A 26 -20.24 25.14 -8.19
N PHE A 27 -19.62 24.12 -8.77
CA PHE A 27 -19.46 24.02 -10.22
C PHE A 27 -20.78 23.92 -10.96
N TYR A 28 -21.78 23.22 -10.43
CA TYR A 28 -23.13 23.19 -10.97
C TYR A 28 -23.81 24.57 -10.99
N SER A 29 -23.52 25.45 -10.02
CA SER A 29 -24.08 26.80 -10.01
C SER A 29 -23.57 27.70 -11.15
N PHE A 30 -22.42 27.36 -11.73
CA PHE A 30 -21.86 28.08 -12.88
C PHE A 30 -22.25 27.43 -14.22
N SER A 31 -22.22 26.10 -14.31
CA SER A 31 -22.52 25.39 -15.56
C SER A 31 -22.78 23.91 -15.30
N ASN A 32 -23.77 23.32 -15.98
CA ASN A 32 -24.02 21.88 -15.96
C ASN A 32 -22.81 21.08 -16.42
N PHE A 33 -22.04 21.59 -17.38
CA PHE A 33 -20.82 20.92 -17.85
C PHE A 33 -19.73 20.88 -16.77
N LEU A 34 -19.48 21.97 -16.08
CA LEU A 34 -18.53 22.04 -14.96
C LEU A 34 -19.00 21.14 -13.81
N GLY A 35 -20.28 21.14 -13.50
CA GLY A 35 -20.88 20.29 -12.50
C GLY A 35 -20.67 18.79 -12.82
N LEU A 36 -20.81 18.39 -14.10
CA LEU A 36 -20.54 17.02 -14.52
C LEU A 36 -19.07 16.63 -14.30
N ILE A 37 -18.14 17.53 -14.61
CA ILE A 37 -16.71 17.31 -14.34
C ILE A 37 -16.48 17.12 -12.83
N GLY A 38 -17.07 17.99 -12.00
CA GLY A 38 -17.01 17.89 -10.55
C GLY A 38 -17.55 16.55 -10.03
N LEU A 39 -18.66 16.08 -10.58
CA LEU A 39 -19.26 14.78 -10.23
C LEU A 39 -18.31 13.62 -10.55
N VAL A 40 -17.72 13.61 -11.75
CA VAL A 40 -16.75 12.57 -12.16
C VAL A 40 -15.53 12.56 -11.20
N LEU A 41 -15.00 13.73 -10.84
CA LEU A 41 -13.91 13.85 -9.88
C LEU A 41 -14.31 13.36 -8.48
N THR A 42 -15.54 13.67 -8.03
CA THR A 42 -16.04 13.20 -6.74
C THR A 42 -16.18 11.67 -6.72
N ILE A 43 -16.66 11.06 -7.80
CA ILE A 43 -16.71 9.60 -7.96
C ILE A 43 -15.30 9.01 -7.94
N TRP A 44 -14.34 9.63 -8.61
CA TRP A 44 -12.95 9.21 -8.57
C TRP A 44 -12.35 9.28 -7.16
N VAL A 45 -12.61 10.36 -6.41
CA VAL A 45 -12.20 10.50 -5.00
C VAL A 45 -12.78 9.35 -4.16
N TYR A 46 -14.07 9.03 -4.34
CA TYR A 46 -14.70 7.90 -3.68
C TYR A 46 -13.95 6.58 -3.98
N TYR A 47 -13.66 6.30 -5.25
CA TYR A 47 -12.96 5.09 -5.68
C TYR A 47 -11.51 5.05 -5.19
N PHE A 48 -10.83 6.18 -5.16
CA PHE A 48 -9.46 6.26 -4.65
C PHE A 48 -9.37 5.86 -3.18
N PHE A 49 -10.30 6.35 -2.35
CA PHE A 49 -10.32 6.07 -0.91
C PHE A 49 -11.13 4.81 -0.54
N ARG A 50 -11.45 3.94 -1.50
CA ARG A 50 -12.15 2.70 -1.21
C ARG A 50 -11.30 1.77 -0.33
N ASP A 51 -11.97 1.06 0.57
CA ASP A 51 -11.40 0.05 1.44
C ASP A 51 -12.24 -1.23 1.37
N PRO A 52 -12.10 -2.01 0.28
CA PRO A 52 -12.89 -3.21 0.08
C PRO A 52 -12.51 -4.30 1.09
N ASP A 53 -13.51 -5.08 1.50
CA ASP A 53 -13.27 -6.31 2.22
C ASP A 53 -12.54 -7.31 1.31
N ARG A 54 -11.54 -8.02 1.86
CA ARG A 54 -10.68 -8.96 1.13
C ARG A 54 -10.87 -10.39 1.62
N VAL A 55 -10.70 -11.34 0.73
CA VAL A 55 -10.70 -12.77 1.06
C VAL A 55 -9.26 -13.20 1.35
N ILE A 56 -8.91 -13.23 2.63
CA ILE A 56 -7.56 -13.60 3.08
C ILE A 56 -7.47 -15.12 3.15
N ILE A 57 -6.33 -15.68 2.74
CA ILE A 57 -6.10 -17.13 2.75
C ILE A 57 -5.82 -17.64 4.16
N ASP A 58 -5.21 -16.80 5.03
CA ASP A 58 -4.86 -17.11 6.42
C ASP A 58 -3.98 -18.39 6.52
N ASP A 59 -2.89 -18.39 5.76
CA ASP A 59 -1.91 -19.48 5.74
C ASP A 59 -0.48 -18.94 5.87
N ASN A 60 0.17 -19.28 6.98
CA ASN A 60 1.53 -18.82 7.32
C ASN A 60 2.64 -19.34 6.38
N ASN A 61 2.32 -20.26 5.46
CA ASN A 61 3.25 -20.69 4.43
C ASN A 61 3.36 -19.68 3.27
N TYR A 62 2.49 -18.68 3.20
CA TYR A 62 2.47 -17.72 2.11
C TYR A 62 2.58 -16.29 2.60
N LEU A 63 3.24 -15.45 1.80
CA LEU A 63 3.15 -14.00 1.92
C LEU A 63 2.13 -13.49 0.91
N VAL A 64 1.16 -12.68 1.38
CA VAL A 64 0.17 -12.02 0.51
C VAL A 64 0.63 -10.61 0.12
N SER A 65 0.08 -10.08 -0.97
CA SER A 65 0.41 -8.72 -1.40
C SER A 65 -0.02 -7.67 -0.37
N PRO A 66 0.86 -6.72 -0.02
CA PRO A 66 0.50 -5.60 0.85
C PRO A 66 -0.33 -4.53 0.14
N ALA A 67 -0.41 -4.54 -1.19
CA ALA A 67 -1.00 -3.49 -1.98
C ALA A 67 -1.71 -4.01 -3.23
N ASP A 68 -2.70 -3.26 -3.73
CA ASP A 68 -3.22 -3.41 -5.09
C ASP A 68 -2.24 -2.74 -6.05
N GLY A 69 -2.00 -3.33 -7.23
CA GLY A 69 -1.17 -2.69 -8.23
C GLY A 69 -0.50 -3.65 -9.20
N GLU A 70 0.63 -3.22 -9.72
CA GLU A 70 1.46 -3.99 -10.63
C GLU A 70 2.80 -4.32 -9.99
N ILE A 71 3.24 -5.57 -10.11
CA ILE A 71 4.57 -6.01 -9.69
C ILE A 71 5.60 -5.44 -10.66
N ILE A 72 6.43 -4.52 -10.16
CA ILE A 72 7.44 -3.86 -10.98
C ILE A 72 8.85 -4.40 -10.75
N LYS A 73 9.08 -5.10 -9.61
CA LYS A 73 10.37 -5.73 -9.29
C LYS A 73 10.19 -7.04 -8.53
N VAL A 74 11.04 -7.99 -8.85
CA VAL A 74 11.28 -9.23 -8.11
C VAL A 74 12.78 -9.47 -8.16
N GLU A 75 13.50 -9.22 -7.07
CA GLU A 75 14.96 -9.22 -7.07
C GLU A 75 15.52 -9.59 -5.69
N GLU A 76 16.78 -10.01 -5.63
CA GLU A 76 17.52 -10.22 -4.39
C GLU A 76 18.40 -9.00 -4.11
N VAL A 77 18.27 -8.43 -2.90
CA VAL A 77 18.92 -7.16 -2.51
C VAL A 77 19.44 -7.22 -1.07
N ASP A 78 20.27 -6.26 -0.71
CA ASP A 78 20.61 -6.00 0.68
C ASP A 78 19.41 -5.42 1.43
N GLY A 79 19.31 -5.71 2.71
CA GLY A 79 18.21 -5.21 3.54
C GLY A 79 18.27 -3.69 3.72
N PRO A 80 17.17 -3.08 4.19
CA PRO A 80 17.10 -1.64 4.40
C PRO A 80 18.12 -1.16 5.43
N LYS A 81 19.01 -0.26 5.00
CA LYS A 81 20.03 0.36 5.87
C LYS A 81 19.43 1.16 7.02
N GLU A 82 18.24 1.70 6.83
CA GLU A 82 17.51 2.44 7.84
C GLU A 82 17.14 1.59 9.06
N LEU A 83 17.03 0.26 8.87
CA LEU A 83 16.79 -0.70 9.93
C LEU A 83 18.06 -1.44 10.38
N GLY A 84 19.25 -1.02 9.90
CA GLY A 84 20.53 -1.68 10.22
C GLY A 84 20.65 -3.09 9.62
N LEU A 85 19.99 -3.34 8.48
CA LEU A 85 19.93 -4.67 7.85
C LEU A 85 20.72 -4.75 6.53
N GLU A 86 21.56 -3.76 6.22
CA GLU A 86 22.35 -3.67 4.98
C GLU A 86 23.34 -4.82 4.77
N ASN A 87 23.68 -5.55 5.82
CA ASN A 87 24.57 -6.74 5.75
C ASN A 87 23.81 -8.06 5.61
N LYS A 88 22.49 -8.02 5.48
CA LYS A 88 21.61 -9.18 5.36
C LYS A 88 20.91 -9.18 4.01
N ARG A 89 20.94 -10.33 3.32
CA ARG A 89 20.30 -10.50 2.00
C ARG A 89 18.81 -10.82 2.15
N PHE A 90 18.01 -10.20 1.31
CA PHE A 90 16.56 -10.40 1.24
C PHE A 90 16.10 -10.56 -0.21
N ASN A 91 15.08 -11.35 -0.43
CA ASN A 91 14.25 -11.22 -1.61
C ASN A 91 13.35 -9.99 -1.46
N LYS A 92 13.19 -9.23 -2.54
CA LYS A 92 12.33 -8.05 -2.57
C LYS A 92 11.32 -8.13 -3.70
N ILE A 93 10.06 -7.85 -3.39
CA ILE A 93 8.99 -7.65 -4.36
C ILE A 93 8.46 -6.23 -4.20
N SER A 94 8.38 -5.49 -5.31
CA SER A 94 7.86 -4.12 -5.35
C SER A 94 6.53 -4.09 -6.10
N VAL A 95 5.49 -3.53 -5.47
CA VAL A 95 4.15 -3.36 -6.03
C VAL A 95 3.88 -1.88 -6.23
N PHE A 96 3.69 -1.45 -7.47
CA PHE A 96 3.37 -0.07 -7.83
C PHE A 96 1.86 0.13 -7.88
N MET A 97 1.36 1.11 -7.14
CA MET A 97 -0.04 1.50 -7.10
C MET A 97 -0.26 2.73 -7.95
N ASN A 98 -1.03 2.61 -9.03
CA ASN A 98 -1.47 3.77 -9.81
C ASN A 98 -2.70 4.44 -9.17
N VAL A 99 -3.08 5.63 -9.64
CA VAL A 99 -4.16 6.45 -9.05
C VAL A 99 -5.57 5.83 -9.12
N PHE A 100 -5.74 4.70 -9.76
CA PHE A 100 -7.00 3.93 -9.84
C PHE A 100 -6.98 2.68 -8.96
N ASP A 101 -5.82 2.30 -8.42
CA ASP A 101 -5.69 1.16 -7.52
C ASP A 101 -6.19 1.52 -6.11
N CYS A 102 -6.44 0.52 -5.27
CA CYS A 102 -6.74 0.72 -3.85
C CYS A 102 -5.44 0.99 -3.09
N HIS A 103 -5.42 2.07 -2.31
CA HIS A 103 -4.21 2.52 -1.62
C HIS A 103 -4.13 2.12 -0.14
N VAL A 104 -5.10 1.33 0.35
CA VAL A 104 -5.03 0.72 1.68
C VAL A 104 -4.03 -0.42 1.65
N ASN A 105 -3.02 -0.35 2.52
CA ASN A 105 -1.98 -1.36 2.62
C ASN A 105 -2.27 -2.34 3.76
N ARG A 106 -1.85 -3.60 3.55
CA ARG A 106 -2.10 -4.72 4.47
C ARG A 106 -0.81 -5.45 4.78
N THR A 107 -0.77 -6.10 5.96
CA THR A 107 0.37 -6.97 6.29
C THR A 107 0.39 -8.21 5.40
N PRO A 108 1.59 -8.61 4.89
CA PRO A 108 1.73 -9.80 4.05
C PRO A 108 1.64 -11.11 4.84
N CYS A 109 1.84 -11.09 6.15
CA CYS A 109 1.86 -12.26 7.02
C CYS A 109 1.21 -11.99 8.37
N ALA A 110 0.88 -13.02 9.10
CA ALA A 110 0.64 -12.93 10.54
C ALA A 110 1.98 -12.74 11.26
N GLY A 111 1.98 -12.02 12.38
CA GLY A 111 3.18 -11.78 13.17
C GLY A 111 3.12 -10.55 14.05
N LYS A 112 4.25 -10.21 14.66
CA LYS A 112 4.38 -9.07 15.57
C LYS A 112 5.20 -7.95 14.93
N ILE A 113 4.74 -6.71 15.01
CA ILE A 113 5.52 -5.54 14.61
C ILE A 113 6.64 -5.30 15.63
N GLU A 114 7.88 -5.53 15.22
CA GLU A 114 9.07 -5.25 16.04
C GLU A 114 9.43 -3.77 16.03
N GLU A 115 9.32 -3.13 14.87
CA GLU A 115 9.71 -1.74 14.68
C GLU A 115 8.87 -1.07 13.60
N ILE A 116 8.57 0.21 13.82
CA ILE A 116 8.03 1.13 12.82
C ILE A 116 8.97 2.31 12.72
N LEU A 117 9.49 2.56 11.52
CA LEU A 117 10.41 3.66 11.27
C LEU A 117 9.88 4.54 10.14
N TYR A 118 9.52 5.78 10.47
CA TYR A 118 9.18 6.80 9.49
C TYR A 118 10.41 7.60 9.07
N LYS A 119 10.61 7.75 7.77
CA LYS A 119 11.68 8.56 7.18
C LYS A 119 11.08 9.64 6.29
N PRO A 120 11.22 10.93 6.65
CA PRO A 120 10.85 12.02 5.75
C PRO A 120 11.72 11.99 4.49
N GLY A 121 11.17 12.45 3.37
CA GLY A 121 11.86 12.45 2.09
C GLY A 121 11.20 13.34 1.05
N THR A 122 11.63 13.21 -0.19
CA THR A 122 11.06 13.90 -1.35
C THR A 122 9.88 13.12 -1.94
N PHE A 123 9.32 13.62 -3.03
CA PHE A 123 8.18 13.01 -3.72
C PHE A 123 8.49 12.90 -5.22
N VAL A 124 9.38 11.97 -5.60
CA VAL A 124 9.61 11.62 -7.00
C VAL A 124 8.72 10.44 -7.41
N ASN A 125 8.64 10.17 -8.72
CA ASN A 125 7.81 9.06 -9.22
C ASN A 125 8.22 7.73 -8.56
N ALA A 126 7.29 7.08 -7.86
CA ALA A 126 7.52 5.87 -7.08
C ALA A 126 7.92 4.64 -7.94
N SER A 127 7.69 4.65 -9.25
CA SER A 127 8.16 3.60 -10.16
C SER A 127 9.68 3.61 -10.40
N LEU A 128 10.35 4.73 -10.12
CA LEU A 128 11.79 4.89 -10.33
C LEU A 128 12.60 4.28 -9.16
N ASP A 129 13.82 3.82 -9.47
CA ASP A 129 14.73 3.25 -8.45
C ASP A 129 15.09 4.24 -7.35
N LYS A 130 15.36 5.49 -7.72
CA LYS A 130 15.65 6.59 -6.79
C LYS A 130 14.55 6.84 -5.75
N ALA A 131 13.30 6.48 -6.04
CA ALA A 131 12.22 6.61 -5.08
C ALA A 131 12.43 5.76 -3.81
N SER A 132 13.15 4.64 -3.92
CA SER A 132 13.53 3.82 -2.76
C SER A 132 14.51 4.51 -1.81
N GLU A 133 15.22 5.53 -2.27
CA GLU A 133 16.26 6.21 -1.48
C GLU A 133 15.86 7.62 -1.06
N ASP A 134 15.13 8.34 -1.89
CA ASP A 134 14.85 9.77 -1.72
C ASP A 134 13.46 10.08 -1.19
N ASN A 135 12.45 9.24 -1.50
CA ASN A 135 11.06 9.53 -1.15
C ASN A 135 10.76 9.32 0.35
N GLU A 136 9.69 9.98 0.80
CA GLU A 136 9.07 9.74 2.10
C GLU A 136 8.69 8.26 2.23
N ARG A 137 9.07 7.63 3.33
CA ARG A 137 8.93 6.20 3.57
C ARG A 137 8.47 5.89 4.99
N ASN A 138 7.76 4.77 5.13
CA ASN A 138 7.44 4.19 6.42
C ASN A 138 7.75 2.69 6.37
N TYR A 139 8.57 2.22 7.28
CA TYR A 139 9.01 0.85 7.40
C TYR A 139 8.26 0.15 8.51
N PHE A 140 7.77 -1.06 8.23
CA PHE A 140 7.28 -2.00 9.23
C PHE A 140 8.20 -3.21 9.24
N LYS A 141 8.93 -3.42 10.32
CA LYS A 141 9.67 -4.66 10.55
C LYS A 141 8.76 -5.60 11.34
N ILE A 142 8.40 -6.71 10.74
CA ILE A 142 7.46 -7.69 11.27
C ILE A 142 8.22 -9.01 11.49
N LYS A 143 8.07 -9.61 12.65
CA LYS A 143 8.47 -11.00 12.89
C LYS A 143 7.29 -11.89 12.58
N ASP A 144 7.46 -12.79 11.60
CA ASP A 144 6.43 -13.79 11.29
C ASP A 144 6.37 -14.88 12.40
N THR A 145 5.47 -15.82 12.25
CA THR A 145 5.26 -16.92 13.23
C THR A 145 6.48 -17.81 13.41
N ASP A 146 7.41 -17.84 12.45
CA ASP A 146 8.66 -18.63 12.49
C ASP A 146 9.88 -17.75 12.79
N ASN A 147 9.65 -16.53 13.27
CA ASN A 147 10.67 -15.55 13.64
C ASN A 147 11.53 -15.03 12.46
N ASN A 148 11.03 -15.14 11.20
CA ASN A 148 11.67 -14.51 10.05
C ASN A 148 11.39 -13.02 10.02
N ASP A 149 12.35 -12.25 9.48
CA ASP A 149 12.17 -10.83 9.21
C ASP A 149 11.36 -10.62 7.91
N ILE A 150 10.19 -10.02 8.03
CA ILE A 150 9.38 -9.53 6.92
C ILE A 150 9.29 -8.02 7.05
N ILE A 151 9.75 -7.29 6.00
CA ILE A 151 9.76 -5.83 6.06
C ILE A 151 8.83 -5.30 4.98
N VAL A 152 7.85 -4.50 5.37
CA VAL A 152 6.99 -3.75 4.44
C VAL A 152 7.43 -2.31 4.45
N VAL A 153 7.70 -1.76 3.26
CA VAL A 153 8.07 -0.36 3.10
C VAL A 153 6.99 0.34 2.27
N GLN A 154 6.28 1.26 2.89
CA GLN A 154 5.41 2.19 2.20
C GLN A 154 6.26 3.33 1.63
N ILE A 155 6.16 3.61 0.33
CA ILE A 155 6.94 4.63 -0.37
C ILE A 155 5.98 5.58 -1.06
N ALA A 156 6.01 6.85 -0.65
CA ALA A 156 5.21 7.89 -1.27
C ALA A 156 5.72 8.22 -2.68
N GLY A 157 4.81 8.54 -3.59
CA GLY A 157 5.14 8.93 -4.96
C GLY A 157 4.97 10.42 -5.22
N LEU A 158 5.08 10.86 -6.48
CA LEU A 158 5.09 12.26 -6.93
C LEU A 158 3.87 13.06 -6.46
N VAL A 159 2.70 12.46 -6.43
CA VAL A 159 1.44 13.11 -6.02
C VAL A 159 1.13 12.81 -4.56
N ALA A 160 1.80 11.81 -3.98
CA ALA A 160 1.63 11.43 -2.58
C ALA A 160 2.13 12.55 -1.66
N ARG A 161 1.30 12.96 -0.72
CA ARG A 161 1.68 13.99 0.27
C ARG A 161 1.61 13.47 1.70
N ARG A 162 1.34 12.20 1.90
CA ARG A 162 1.30 11.60 3.24
C ARG A 162 1.18 10.08 3.20
N ILE A 163 2.00 9.44 4.00
CA ILE A 163 1.82 8.06 4.45
C ILE A 163 1.02 8.10 5.75
N VAL A 164 -0.06 7.33 5.82
CA VAL A 164 -0.87 7.14 7.03
C VAL A 164 -0.51 5.79 7.60
N CYS A 165 0.09 5.78 8.78
CA CYS A 165 0.37 4.58 9.56
C CYS A 165 -0.80 4.32 10.52
N GLU A 166 -1.37 3.11 10.51
CA GLU A 166 -2.51 2.73 11.36
C GLU A 166 -2.13 1.65 12.39
N SER A 167 -0.87 1.26 12.40
CA SER A 167 -0.37 0.25 13.32
C SER A 167 0.62 0.82 14.32
N ASN A 168 0.81 0.11 15.43
CA ASN A 168 1.73 0.47 16.48
C ASN A 168 2.83 -0.59 16.64
N LYS A 169 3.99 -0.16 17.18
CA LYS A 169 5.02 -1.08 17.63
C LYS A 169 4.43 -2.07 18.65
N ASP A 170 4.92 -3.30 18.62
CA ASP A 170 4.48 -4.43 19.44
C ASP A 170 3.07 -4.95 19.18
N GLN A 171 2.38 -4.43 18.15
CA GLN A 171 1.08 -4.93 17.74
C GLN A 171 1.19 -6.31 17.09
N GLU A 172 0.31 -7.22 17.51
CA GLU A 172 0.08 -8.51 16.83
C GLU A 172 -0.85 -8.29 15.64
N LEU A 173 -0.48 -8.84 14.49
CA LEU A 173 -1.21 -8.75 13.24
C LEU A 173 -1.62 -10.13 12.73
N LYS A 174 -2.79 -10.24 12.17
CA LYS A 174 -3.21 -11.36 11.34
C LYS A 174 -2.86 -11.06 9.88
N GLN A 175 -2.58 -12.10 9.10
CA GLN A 175 -2.34 -11.93 7.67
C GLN A 175 -3.48 -11.14 7.01
N GLY A 176 -3.13 -10.12 6.23
CA GLY A 176 -4.08 -9.25 5.55
C GLY A 176 -4.70 -8.14 6.40
N ASP A 177 -4.33 -7.98 7.67
CA ASP A 177 -4.75 -6.84 8.49
C ASP A 177 -4.26 -5.53 7.87
N ARG A 178 -5.04 -4.45 8.04
CA ARG A 178 -4.67 -3.11 7.56
C ARG A 178 -3.50 -2.57 8.39
N ILE A 179 -2.51 -1.99 7.71
CA ILE A 179 -1.35 -1.36 8.36
C ILE A 179 -1.26 0.13 8.05
N GLY A 180 -2.09 0.61 7.13
CA GLY A 180 -2.15 2.02 6.78
C GLY A 180 -2.53 2.28 5.34
N MET A 181 -2.28 3.50 4.88
CA MET A 181 -2.63 3.97 3.54
C MET A 181 -1.58 4.96 3.03
N ILE A 182 -1.32 4.95 1.72
CA ILE A 182 -0.50 5.98 1.06
C ILE A 182 -1.43 6.80 0.17
N ARG A 183 -1.40 8.15 0.32
CA ARG A 183 -2.26 9.02 -0.51
C ARG A 183 -1.55 9.36 -1.82
N PHE A 184 -2.20 9.02 -2.96
CA PHE A 184 -1.88 9.39 -4.34
C PHE A 184 -0.54 8.90 -4.90
N GLY A 185 -0.60 7.82 -5.72
CA GLY A 185 0.50 7.27 -6.52
C GLY A 185 1.71 6.84 -5.68
N SER A 186 1.91 5.55 -5.52
CA SER A 186 2.81 5.04 -4.48
C SER A 186 3.37 3.66 -4.84
N ARG A 187 4.27 3.16 -4.01
CA ARG A 187 4.82 1.82 -4.10
C ARG A 187 4.88 1.18 -2.71
N ALA A 188 4.64 -0.11 -2.65
CA ALA A 188 4.90 -0.92 -1.48
C ALA A 188 5.98 -1.96 -1.82
N ASP A 189 7.06 -1.98 -1.05
CA ASP A 189 8.11 -2.99 -1.15
C ASP A 189 7.96 -3.99 0.00
N VAL A 190 8.11 -5.29 -0.31
CA VAL A 190 8.17 -6.36 0.68
C VAL A 190 9.54 -7.00 0.59
N TYR A 191 10.30 -6.94 1.69
CA TYR A 191 11.55 -7.68 1.86
C TYR A 191 11.27 -8.89 2.73
N TYR A 192 11.81 -10.04 2.35
CA TYR A 192 11.59 -11.29 3.05
C TYR A 192 12.75 -12.27 2.86
N GLU A 193 12.90 -13.16 3.81
CA GLU A 193 13.84 -14.28 3.79
C GLU A 193 13.09 -15.60 3.90
N ASN A 194 13.74 -16.71 3.51
CA ASN A 194 13.20 -18.07 3.65
C ASN A 194 11.87 -18.35 2.90
N TYR A 195 11.55 -17.55 1.90
CA TYR A 195 10.42 -17.76 0.99
C TYR A 195 10.87 -17.69 -0.47
N GLN A 196 10.19 -18.43 -1.34
CA GLN A 196 10.40 -18.41 -2.79
C GLN A 196 9.34 -17.55 -3.47
N PRO A 197 9.70 -16.64 -4.40
CA PRO A 197 8.74 -15.80 -5.09
C PRO A 197 7.83 -16.64 -6.00
N LEU A 198 6.53 -16.34 -5.98
CA LEU A 198 5.50 -16.97 -6.82
C LEU A 198 5.07 -16.09 -7.99
N VAL A 199 5.47 -14.82 -7.99
CA VAL A 199 5.04 -13.80 -8.93
C VAL A 199 6.18 -13.35 -9.84
N LYS A 200 5.80 -12.72 -10.96
CA LYS A 200 6.74 -12.14 -11.94
C LYS A 200 6.40 -10.68 -12.20
N VAL A 201 7.40 -9.92 -12.64
CA VAL A 201 7.22 -8.53 -13.09
C VAL A 201 6.15 -8.45 -14.17
N GLY A 202 5.28 -7.44 -14.08
CA GLY A 202 4.14 -7.21 -14.97
C GLY A 202 2.83 -7.85 -14.50
N GLN A 203 2.84 -8.72 -13.49
CA GLN A 203 1.60 -9.29 -12.94
C GLN A 203 0.84 -8.26 -12.09
N LYS A 204 -0.49 -8.36 -12.11
CA LYS A 204 -1.35 -7.61 -11.19
C LYS A 204 -1.42 -8.30 -9.83
N ALA A 205 -1.41 -7.48 -8.79
CA ALA A 205 -1.55 -7.91 -7.41
C ALA A 205 -2.77 -7.26 -6.76
N ILE A 206 -3.41 -8.01 -5.87
CA ILE A 206 -4.55 -7.58 -5.04
C ILE A 206 -4.13 -7.72 -3.59
N SER A 207 -4.20 -6.62 -2.84
CA SER A 207 -3.83 -6.54 -1.43
C SER A 207 -4.58 -7.57 -0.58
N GLY A 208 -3.85 -8.39 0.17
CA GLY A 208 -4.38 -9.45 1.02
C GLY A 208 -4.80 -10.73 0.29
N GLU A 209 -4.86 -10.74 -1.06
CA GLU A 209 -5.36 -11.90 -1.81
C GLU A 209 -4.30 -12.56 -2.72
N THR A 210 -3.45 -11.76 -3.37
CA THR A 210 -2.41 -12.30 -4.26
C THR A 210 -1.27 -12.90 -3.45
N LEU A 211 -0.95 -14.18 -3.70
CA LEU A 211 0.21 -14.86 -3.11
C LEU A 211 1.49 -14.36 -3.77
N LEU A 212 2.35 -13.69 -2.99
CA LEU A 212 3.62 -13.17 -3.48
C LEU A 212 4.75 -14.19 -3.39
N ALA A 213 4.82 -14.94 -2.28
CA ALA A 213 5.89 -15.88 -2.03
C ALA A 213 5.41 -17.04 -1.14
N LYS A 214 6.14 -18.16 -1.14
CA LYS A 214 5.88 -19.39 -0.38
C LYS A 214 7.15 -19.84 0.35
N LYS A 215 7.01 -20.35 1.59
CA LYS A 215 8.07 -21.07 2.33
C LYS A 215 8.50 -22.34 1.62
#